data_b6ba13fa632be0a2ca4095a23fc2ff77
#
_entry.id   b6ba13fa632be0a2ca4095a23fc2ff77
#
_cell.length_a   1.000
_cell.length_b   1.000
_cell.length_c   1.000
_cell.angle_alpha   90.00
_cell.angle_beta   90.00
_cell.angle_gamma   90.00
#
_symmetry.space_group_name_H-M   'P 1'
#
loop_
_entity.id
_entity.type
_entity.pdbx_description
1 polymer ?
#
loop_
_entity_poly.entity_id
_entity_poly.type
_entity_poly.pdbx_seq_one_letter_code
_entity_poly.pdbx_strand_id
1 'polypeptide(L)'
;MKRCKRQARGRSNIAGFTLIEALISTLLMVAILGALAVVTAQWMPNWNRGFAHVQHTEFTARGLERIVADLTAAEFIPPSGDVKSPLFDGAALSVTFVRSALGPNTRPGLEFVHIGETADDRGLAMVRVRAPFVPLELPALDRVKFSDPVVLVRAPYRVSFAYAGPDRIWQDSWRGADKLPTAIRVTLRDAATAQLLAISTAAIIHVNASADCVGAKDRKNCDTPKAPTTE
;
A
#
# COMPACT_ATOMS: atom_id res chain seq x y z
N MET A 1 -41.72 6.98 86.73
CA MET A 1 -41.74 8.28 86.07
C MET A 1 -40.74 8.31 84.90
N LYS A 2 -41.18 8.12 83.64
CA LYS A 2 -40.34 8.18 82.46
C LYS A 2 -40.60 9.48 81.67
N ARG A 3 -39.60 10.37 81.65
CA ARG A 3 -39.66 11.64 80.90
C ARG A 3 -39.43 11.38 79.41
N CYS A 4 -40.45 11.75 78.63
CA CYS A 4 -40.40 11.71 77.18
C CYS A 4 -39.64 12.93 76.69
N LYS A 5 -38.46 12.79 76.06
CA LYS A 5 -37.69 13.83 75.38
C LYS A 5 -38.33 14.12 74.02
N ARG A 6 -38.94 15.31 73.87
CA ARG A 6 -39.38 15.81 72.56
C ARG A 6 -38.14 16.18 71.71
N GLN A 7 -37.96 15.49 70.64
CA GLN A 7 -37.01 15.87 69.58
C GLN A 7 -37.60 17.07 68.82
N ALA A 8 -36.92 18.20 68.86
CA ALA A 8 -37.23 19.36 68.03
C ALA A 8 -36.86 18.99 66.53
N ARG A 9 -37.87 18.92 65.70
CA ARG A 9 -37.71 18.85 64.25
C ARG A 9 -37.13 20.20 63.76
N GLY A 10 -35.87 20.21 63.35
CA GLY A 10 -35.27 21.32 62.65
C GLY A 10 -36.05 21.60 61.35
N ARG A 11 -36.64 22.74 61.23
CA ARG A 11 -37.21 23.28 60.01
C ARG A 11 -36.05 23.49 59.06
N SER A 12 -35.91 22.65 58.02
CA SER A 12 -35.06 22.91 56.90
C SER A 12 -35.64 24.15 56.17
N ASN A 13 -34.93 25.27 56.22
CA ASN A 13 -35.24 26.44 55.38
C ASN A 13 -35.06 26.00 53.93
N ILE A 14 -36.16 25.75 53.25
CA ILE A 14 -36.20 25.63 51.80
C ILE A 14 -36.10 27.07 51.29
N ALA A 15 -34.87 27.53 51.06
CA ALA A 15 -34.64 28.79 50.36
C ALA A 15 -35.11 28.61 48.91
N GLY A 16 -36.18 29.20 48.52
CA GLY A 16 -36.68 29.24 47.15
C GLY A 16 -35.67 29.99 46.26
N PHE A 17 -35.43 29.49 45.08
CA PHE A 17 -34.61 30.17 44.05
C PHE A 17 -35.21 31.53 43.73
N THR A 18 -34.40 32.59 43.77
CA THR A 18 -34.82 33.90 43.37
C THR A 18 -34.85 34.02 41.85
N LEU A 19 -35.81 34.77 41.30
CA LEU A 19 -35.96 34.95 39.85
C LEU A 19 -34.68 35.54 39.22
N ILE A 20 -33.94 36.36 39.94
CA ILE A 20 -32.66 36.93 39.49
C ILE A 20 -31.55 35.86 39.40
N GLU A 21 -31.53 34.93 40.33
CA GLU A 21 -30.54 33.83 40.32
C GLU A 21 -30.77 32.88 39.14
N ALA A 22 -32.04 32.63 38.80
CA ALA A 22 -32.38 31.86 37.59
C ALA A 22 -31.96 32.58 36.30
N LEU A 23 -32.15 33.90 36.24
CA LEU A 23 -31.72 34.72 35.09
C LEU A 23 -30.20 34.75 34.92
N ILE A 24 -29.47 34.94 36.01
CA ILE A 24 -27.99 34.95 35.97
C ILE A 24 -27.46 33.57 35.57
N SER A 25 -28.05 32.50 36.11
CA SER A 25 -27.63 31.11 35.77
C SER A 25 -27.87 30.79 34.29
N THR A 26 -29.01 31.19 33.74
CA THR A 26 -29.28 30.95 32.29
C THR A 26 -28.37 31.80 31.40
N LEU A 27 -28.08 33.04 31.78
CA LEU A 27 -27.15 33.91 31.04
C LEU A 27 -25.74 33.34 31.03
N LEU A 28 -25.24 32.86 32.17
CA LEU A 28 -23.94 32.21 32.28
C LEU A 28 -23.90 30.92 31.46
N MET A 29 -24.95 30.10 31.49
CA MET A 29 -25.05 28.90 30.72
C MET A 29 -24.97 29.17 29.20
N VAL A 30 -25.71 30.19 28.73
CA VAL A 30 -25.67 30.59 27.30
C VAL A 30 -24.29 31.10 26.92
N ALA A 31 -23.64 31.90 27.80
CA ALA A 31 -22.29 32.39 27.54
C ALA A 31 -21.26 31.26 27.43
N ILE A 32 -21.32 30.28 28.33
CA ILE A 32 -20.43 29.11 28.31
C ILE A 32 -20.67 28.24 27.07
N LEU A 33 -21.94 27.97 26.75
CA LEU A 33 -22.29 27.19 25.55
C LEU A 33 -21.86 27.92 24.26
N GLY A 34 -22.02 29.24 24.21
CA GLY A 34 -21.54 30.06 23.10
C GLY A 34 -20.02 30.01 22.92
N ALA A 35 -19.27 30.14 24.03
CA ALA A 35 -17.82 30.01 24.00
C ALA A 35 -17.36 28.61 23.55
N LEU A 36 -18.00 27.54 24.06
CA LEU A 36 -17.73 26.17 23.63
C LEU A 36 -18.02 25.96 22.14
N ALA A 37 -19.13 26.50 21.64
CA ALA A 37 -19.48 26.40 20.23
C ALA A 37 -18.43 27.06 19.33
N VAL A 38 -17.92 28.24 19.70
CA VAL A 38 -16.86 28.95 18.95
C VAL A 38 -15.56 28.14 18.93
N VAL A 39 -15.14 27.65 20.11
CA VAL A 39 -13.92 26.81 20.20
C VAL A 39 -14.06 25.56 19.36
N THR A 40 -15.19 24.86 19.45
CA THR A 40 -15.44 23.65 18.68
C THR A 40 -15.44 23.92 17.18
N ALA A 41 -16.07 25.02 16.75
CA ALA A 41 -16.10 25.39 15.33
C ALA A 41 -14.71 25.71 14.76
N GLN A 42 -13.79 26.23 15.57
CA GLN A 42 -12.41 26.48 15.15
C GLN A 42 -11.55 25.20 15.11
N TRP A 43 -11.80 24.25 15.98
CA TRP A 43 -11.01 23.01 16.09
C TRP A 43 -11.44 21.92 15.09
N MET A 44 -12.73 21.81 14.78
CA MET A 44 -13.26 20.80 13.90
C MET A 44 -12.63 20.76 12.48
N PRO A 45 -12.44 21.92 11.80
CA PRO A 45 -11.81 21.91 10.48
C PRO A 45 -10.37 21.42 10.50
N ASN A 46 -9.60 21.76 11.54
CA ASN A 46 -8.20 21.34 11.68
C ASN A 46 -8.10 19.84 12.00
N TRP A 47 -9.01 19.32 12.80
CA TRP A 47 -9.10 17.91 13.11
C TRP A 47 -9.40 17.07 11.84
N ASN A 48 -10.38 17.48 11.05
CA ASN A 48 -10.72 16.81 9.81
C ASN A 48 -9.58 16.80 8.79
N ARG A 49 -8.81 17.90 8.68
CA ARG A 49 -7.61 17.93 7.82
C ARG A 49 -6.53 16.98 8.31
N GLY A 50 -6.31 16.91 9.63
CA GLY A 50 -5.36 15.98 10.23
C GLY A 50 -5.74 14.52 9.97
N PHE A 51 -7.00 14.16 10.15
CA PHE A 51 -7.48 12.80 9.85
C PHE A 51 -7.36 12.42 8.38
N ALA A 52 -7.74 13.32 7.48
CA ALA A 52 -7.60 13.07 6.04
C ALA A 52 -6.15 12.83 5.64
N HIS A 53 -5.21 13.59 6.20
CA HIS A 53 -3.79 13.41 5.94
C HIS A 53 -3.26 12.06 6.45
N VAL A 54 -3.61 11.68 7.68
CA VAL A 54 -3.23 10.38 8.27
C VAL A 54 -3.80 9.22 7.45
N GLN A 55 -5.08 9.26 7.09
CA GLN A 55 -5.71 8.22 6.28
C GLN A 55 -5.04 8.09 4.91
N HIS A 56 -4.67 9.21 4.28
CA HIS A 56 -3.98 9.19 2.98
C HIS A 56 -2.59 8.56 3.07
N THR A 57 -1.86 8.87 4.13
CA THR A 57 -0.53 8.32 4.40
C THR A 57 -0.60 6.82 4.67
N GLU A 58 -1.54 6.37 5.51
CA GLU A 58 -1.75 4.95 5.79
C GLU A 58 -2.16 4.16 4.55
N PHE A 59 -3.05 4.71 3.72
CA PHE A 59 -3.45 4.06 2.47
C PHE A 59 -2.27 3.88 1.53
N THR A 60 -1.44 4.92 1.39
CA THR A 60 -0.23 4.87 0.55
C THR A 60 0.78 3.86 1.09
N ALA A 61 1.01 3.82 2.41
CA ALA A 61 1.91 2.87 3.04
C ALA A 61 1.47 1.41 2.78
N ARG A 62 0.19 1.11 2.98
CA ARG A 62 -0.38 -0.22 2.68
C ARG A 62 -0.28 -0.58 1.20
N GLY A 63 -0.47 0.41 0.32
CA GLY A 63 -0.29 0.22 -1.13
C GLY A 63 1.15 -0.16 -1.48
N LEU A 64 2.14 0.53 -0.91
CA LEU A 64 3.56 0.22 -1.09
C LEU A 64 3.93 -1.16 -0.52
N GLU A 65 3.47 -1.49 0.68
CA GLU A 65 3.67 -2.82 1.29
C GLU A 65 3.12 -3.92 0.37
N ARG A 66 1.96 -3.69 -0.21
CA ARG A 66 1.35 -4.64 -1.15
C ARG A 66 2.17 -4.79 -2.42
N ILE A 67 2.68 -3.68 -3.00
CA ILE A 67 3.57 -3.72 -4.16
C ILE A 67 4.81 -4.55 -3.85
N VAL A 68 5.47 -4.29 -2.72
CA VAL A 68 6.67 -5.01 -2.30
C VAL A 68 6.39 -6.49 -2.09
N ALA A 69 5.28 -6.83 -1.42
CA ALA A 69 4.89 -8.21 -1.19
C ALA A 69 4.61 -8.97 -2.50
N ASP A 70 3.92 -8.32 -3.45
CA ASP A 70 3.65 -8.91 -4.76
C ASP A 70 4.95 -9.12 -5.56
N LEU A 71 5.86 -8.15 -5.56
CA LEU A 71 7.16 -8.25 -6.24
C LEU A 71 8.07 -9.31 -5.63
N THR A 72 8.12 -9.40 -4.31
CA THR A 72 8.93 -10.40 -3.60
C THR A 72 8.46 -11.84 -3.89
N ALA A 73 7.17 -12.00 -4.20
CA ALA A 73 6.58 -13.29 -4.57
C ALA A 73 6.73 -13.64 -6.07
N ALA A 74 7.48 -12.85 -6.84
CA ALA A 74 7.73 -13.14 -8.26
C ALA A 74 8.46 -14.46 -8.43
N GLU A 75 7.99 -15.26 -9.39
CA GLU A 75 8.50 -16.60 -9.70
C GLU A 75 9.19 -16.62 -11.06
N PHE A 76 10.22 -17.43 -11.17
CA PHE A 76 10.89 -17.68 -12.44
C PHE A 76 10.07 -18.71 -13.26
N ILE A 77 9.16 -18.22 -14.07
CA ILE A 77 8.33 -19.06 -14.95
C ILE A 77 8.64 -18.69 -16.39
N PRO A 78 9.24 -19.58 -17.18
CA PRO A 78 9.41 -19.35 -18.61
C PRO A 78 8.06 -19.51 -19.35
N PRO A 79 7.88 -18.84 -20.48
CA PRO A 79 6.78 -19.15 -21.39
C PRO A 79 6.89 -20.58 -21.92
N SER A 80 5.84 -21.05 -22.59
CA SER A 80 5.89 -22.36 -23.24
C SER A 80 6.88 -22.38 -24.41
N GLY A 81 7.46 -23.54 -24.69
CA GLY A 81 8.41 -23.75 -25.78
C GLY A 81 9.88 -23.67 -25.40
N ASP A 82 10.72 -23.37 -26.36
CA ASP A 82 12.18 -23.31 -26.20
C ASP A 82 12.70 -22.03 -25.54
N VAL A 83 11.80 -21.11 -25.19
CA VAL A 83 12.15 -19.84 -24.57
C VAL A 83 12.44 -20.04 -23.09
N LYS A 84 13.66 -19.73 -22.70
CA LYS A 84 14.14 -19.95 -21.33
C LYS A 84 14.05 -18.68 -20.45
N SER A 85 13.81 -17.52 -21.05
CA SER A 85 13.67 -16.26 -20.29
C SER A 85 12.39 -16.25 -19.44
N PRO A 86 12.40 -15.64 -18.23
CA PRO A 86 11.23 -15.57 -17.39
C PRO A 86 10.18 -14.61 -17.98
N LEU A 87 8.91 -14.88 -17.68
CA LEU A 87 7.79 -13.99 -17.97
C LEU A 87 7.83 -12.78 -17.01
N PHE A 88 8.71 -11.85 -17.33
CA PHE A 88 8.91 -10.63 -16.58
C PHE A 88 9.13 -9.46 -17.55
N ASP A 89 8.30 -8.44 -17.42
CA ASP A 89 8.41 -7.19 -18.18
C ASP A 89 8.37 -6.01 -17.21
N GLY A 90 9.50 -5.34 -17.04
CA GLY A 90 9.66 -4.19 -16.16
C GLY A 90 9.92 -2.91 -16.93
N ALA A 91 9.18 -1.87 -16.62
CA ALA A 91 9.38 -0.49 -17.05
C ALA A 91 9.34 0.47 -15.86
N ALA A 92 9.71 1.72 -16.06
CA ALA A 92 9.76 2.73 -14.99
C ALA A 92 8.42 2.96 -14.28
N LEU A 93 7.28 2.76 -14.97
CA LEU A 93 5.94 3.01 -14.42
C LEU A 93 5.03 1.78 -14.43
N SER A 94 5.55 0.64 -14.84
CA SER A 94 4.78 -0.60 -14.84
C SER A 94 5.67 -1.81 -14.70
N VAL A 95 5.10 -2.88 -14.17
CA VAL A 95 5.77 -4.19 -14.10
C VAL A 95 4.74 -5.30 -14.26
N THR A 96 5.09 -6.32 -15.06
CA THR A 96 4.29 -7.52 -15.27
C THR A 96 5.15 -8.73 -14.94
N PHE A 97 4.62 -9.65 -14.16
CA PHE A 97 5.33 -10.84 -13.72
C PHE A 97 4.35 -11.97 -13.37
N VAL A 98 4.90 -13.17 -13.19
CA VAL A 98 4.16 -14.31 -12.65
C VAL A 98 4.51 -14.52 -11.20
N ARG A 99 3.54 -14.85 -10.38
CA ARG A 99 3.75 -15.22 -8.98
C ARG A 99 2.87 -16.38 -8.55
N SER A 100 3.21 -16.96 -7.41
CA SER A 100 2.33 -17.92 -6.74
C SER A 100 1.15 -17.19 -6.07
N ALA A 101 -0.07 -17.61 -6.39
CA ALA A 101 -1.29 -17.13 -5.76
C ALA A 101 -1.51 -17.84 -4.43
N LEU A 102 -1.15 -17.20 -3.33
CA LEU A 102 -1.36 -17.68 -1.97
C LEU A 102 -2.23 -16.68 -1.22
N GLY A 103 -3.37 -17.09 -0.69
CA GLY A 103 -4.20 -16.22 0.13
C GLY A 103 -5.63 -16.71 0.31
N PRO A 104 -6.36 -16.16 1.30
CA PRO A 104 -7.77 -16.42 1.45
C PRO A 104 -8.52 -15.92 0.20
N ASN A 105 -9.47 -16.71 -0.28
CA ASN A 105 -10.27 -16.43 -1.48
C ASN A 105 -9.53 -16.42 -2.82
N THR A 106 -8.29 -16.93 -2.89
CA THR A 106 -7.59 -17.20 -4.15
C THR A 106 -7.51 -18.69 -4.40
N ARG A 107 -7.67 -19.11 -5.66
CA ARG A 107 -7.37 -20.49 -6.05
C ARG A 107 -5.85 -20.65 -6.00
N PRO A 108 -5.32 -21.65 -5.27
CA PRO A 108 -3.89 -21.93 -5.30
C PRO A 108 -3.41 -22.17 -6.73
N GLY A 109 -2.33 -21.56 -7.13
CA GLY A 109 -1.78 -21.69 -8.47
C GLY A 109 -0.89 -20.53 -8.85
N LEU A 110 -0.52 -20.46 -10.11
CA LEU A 110 0.21 -19.32 -10.66
C LEU A 110 -0.77 -18.27 -11.20
N GLU A 111 -0.42 -17.01 -11.04
CA GLU A 111 -1.17 -15.89 -11.62
C GLU A 111 -0.22 -14.87 -12.25
N PHE A 112 -0.67 -14.23 -13.32
CA PHE A 112 -0.08 -13.00 -13.81
C PHE A 112 -0.50 -11.84 -12.94
N VAL A 113 0.44 -10.99 -12.62
CA VAL A 113 0.20 -9.70 -11.97
C VAL A 113 0.78 -8.61 -12.84
N HIS A 114 -0.05 -7.62 -13.13
CA HIS A 114 0.41 -6.37 -13.74
C HIS A 114 0.14 -5.23 -12.76
N ILE A 115 1.18 -4.47 -12.45
CA ILE A 115 1.11 -3.25 -11.65
C ILE A 115 1.53 -2.12 -12.58
N GLY A 116 0.62 -1.19 -12.84
CA GLY A 116 0.88 -0.13 -13.79
C GLY A 116 0.11 1.14 -13.45
N GLU A 117 0.61 2.25 -13.99
CA GLU A 117 -0.05 3.53 -13.85
C GLU A 117 -1.23 3.62 -14.82
N THR A 118 -2.36 4.10 -14.35
CA THR A 118 -3.54 4.40 -15.14
C THR A 118 -4.13 5.75 -14.72
N ALA A 119 -4.90 6.35 -15.59
CA ALA A 119 -5.64 7.57 -15.31
C ALA A 119 -7.14 7.25 -15.24
N ASP A 120 -7.79 7.74 -14.20
CA ASP A 120 -9.25 7.71 -14.06
C ASP A 120 -9.79 9.14 -13.83
N ASP A 121 -11.10 9.27 -13.57
CA ASP A 121 -11.77 10.54 -13.27
C ASP A 121 -11.21 11.27 -12.04
N ARG A 122 -10.46 10.57 -11.19
CA ARG A 122 -9.82 11.08 -9.96
C ARG A 122 -8.33 11.36 -10.16
N GLY A 123 -7.80 11.20 -11.38
CA GLY A 123 -6.40 11.43 -11.72
C GLY A 123 -5.56 10.16 -11.85
N LEU A 124 -4.24 10.31 -11.74
CA LEU A 124 -3.30 9.21 -11.85
C LEU A 124 -3.39 8.26 -10.66
N ALA A 125 -3.37 6.98 -10.94
CA ALA A 125 -3.35 5.92 -9.93
C ALA A 125 -2.44 4.77 -10.35
N MET A 126 -1.69 4.21 -9.40
CA MET A 126 -1.00 2.93 -9.56
C MET A 126 -2.01 1.83 -9.26
N VAL A 127 -2.30 0.99 -10.24
CA VAL A 127 -3.31 -0.06 -10.18
C VAL A 127 -2.66 -1.42 -10.38
N ARG A 128 -3.07 -2.37 -9.57
CA ARG A 128 -2.76 -3.78 -9.71
C ARG A 128 -3.93 -4.51 -10.35
N VAL A 129 -3.64 -5.30 -11.37
CA VAL A 129 -4.60 -6.22 -12.00
C VAL A 129 -4.01 -7.63 -12.05
N ARG A 130 -4.87 -8.64 -12.11
CA ARG A 130 -4.47 -10.06 -12.08
C ARG A 130 -5.14 -10.83 -13.22
N ALA A 131 -4.48 -11.91 -13.62
CA ALA A 131 -5.08 -12.92 -14.47
C ALA A 131 -4.58 -14.31 -14.07
N PRO A 132 -5.40 -15.37 -14.18
CA PRO A 132 -4.92 -16.73 -14.01
C PRO A 132 -3.78 -17.00 -14.98
N PHE A 133 -2.76 -17.73 -14.52
CA PHE A 133 -1.67 -18.13 -15.39
C PHE A 133 -2.17 -19.20 -16.37
N VAL A 134 -1.94 -18.93 -17.64
CA VAL A 134 -2.12 -19.88 -18.73
C VAL A 134 -0.78 -19.93 -19.48
N PRO A 135 -0.23 -21.12 -19.76
CA PRO A 135 0.98 -21.22 -20.58
C PRO A 135 0.75 -20.51 -21.92
N LEU A 136 1.56 -19.49 -22.19
CA LEU A 136 1.46 -18.67 -23.39
C LEU A 136 2.68 -18.89 -24.27
N GLU A 137 2.44 -18.97 -25.57
CA GLU A 137 3.52 -18.82 -26.56
C GLU A 137 3.81 -17.32 -26.73
N LEU A 138 5.10 -16.92 -26.63
CA LEU A 138 5.48 -15.51 -26.85
C LEU A 138 5.19 -15.10 -28.32
N PRO A 139 4.66 -13.88 -28.56
CA PRO A 139 4.63 -12.66 -27.74
C PRO A 139 3.24 -12.30 -27.17
N ALA A 140 2.55 -13.22 -26.52
CA ALA A 140 1.12 -13.12 -26.21
C ALA A 140 0.78 -12.47 -24.86
N LEU A 141 1.69 -11.74 -24.19
CA LEU A 141 1.34 -10.98 -22.98
C LEU A 141 0.21 -9.97 -23.23
N ASP A 142 0.11 -9.43 -24.43
CA ASP A 142 -0.98 -8.52 -24.83
C ASP A 142 -2.35 -9.18 -24.90
N ARG A 143 -2.40 -10.53 -24.92
CA ARG A 143 -3.65 -11.29 -24.95
C ARG A 143 -4.16 -11.66 -23.57
N VAL A 144 -3.40 -11.41 -22.51
CA VAL A 144 -3.80 -11.70 -21.16
C VAL A 144 -4.96 -10.78 -20.75
N LYS A 145 -6.11 -11.37 -20.43
CA LYS A 145 -7.26 -10.63 -19.94
C LYS A 145 -7.11 -10.43 -18.42
N PHE A 146 -6.60 -9.28 -18.05
CA PHE A 146 -6.51 -8.89 -16.65
C PHE A 146 -7.87 -8.51 -16.07
N SER A 147 -8.07 -8.82 -14.80
CA SER A 147 -9.28 -8.52 -14.01
C SER A 147 -8.92 -8.06 -12.60
N ASP A 148 -9.94 -7.80 -11.78
CA ASP A 148 -9.81 -7.42 -10.37
C ASP A 148 -8.87 -6.21 -10.14
N PRO A 149 -9.16 -5.04 -10.72
CA PRO A 149 -8.33 -3.86 -10.52
C PRO A 149 -8.39 -3.39 -9.07
N VAL A 150 -7.21 -3.25 -8.47
CA VAL A 150 -7.03 -2.73 -7.10
C VAL A 150 -6.12 -1.51 -7.16
N VAL A 151 -6.63 -0.38 -6.70
CA VAL A 151 -5.84 0.84 -6.58
C VAL A 151 -4.90 0.73 -5.38
N LEU A 152 -3.61 0.88 -5.62
CA LEU A 152 -2.56 0.78 -4.60
C LEU A 152 -2.10 2.15 -4.12
N VAL A 153 -1.85 3.08 -5.05
CA VAL A 153 -1.41 4.44 -4.73
C VAL A 153 -2.14 5.42 -5.66
N ARG A 154 -2.57 6.57 -5.14
CA ARG A 154 -3.22 7.64 -5.89
C ARG A 154 -2.46 8.96 -5.81
N ALA A 155 -2.79 9.86 -6.71
CA ALA A 155 -2.39 11.26 -6.61
C ALA A 155 -2.64 11.81 -5.18
N PRO A 156 -1.75 12.67 -4.65
CA PRO A 156 -0.65 13.37 -5.33
C PRO A 156 0.62 12.54 -5.51
N TYR A 157 0.61 11.25 -5.20
CA TYR A 157 1.78 10.39 -5.25
C TYR A 157 1.83 9.57 -6.54
N ARG A 158 3.05 9.36 -7.03
CA ARG A 158 3.36 8.54 -8.18
C ARG A 158 4.44 7.53 -7.81
N VAL A 159 4.25 6.28 -8.22
CA VAL A 159 5.23 5.21 -7.99
C VAL A 159 6.08 5.02 -9.22
N SER A 160 7.39 4.84 -9.03
CA SER A 160 8.30 4.44 -10.09
C SER A 160 9.15 3.26 -9.67
N PHE A 161 9.53 2.44 -10.64
CA PHE A 161 10.33 1.24 -10.48
C PHE A 161 11.73 1.42 -11.07
N ALA A 162 12.72 0.81 -10.45
CA ALA A 162 14.03 0.60 -11.02
C ALA A 162 14.51 -0.80 -10.64
N TYR A 163 15.26 -1.42 -11.53
CA TYR A 163 15.63 -2.83 -11.48
C TYR A 163 17.14 -2.98 -11.36
N ALA A 164 17.61 -3.92 -10.56
CA ALA A 164 19.01 -4.24 -10.46
C ALA A 164 19.24 -5.74 -10.61
N GLY A 165 20.23 -6.08 -11.40
CA GLY A 165 20.76 -7.44 -11.52
C GLY A 165 21.80 -7.79 -10.46
N PRO A 166 22.52 -8.91 -10.66
CA PRO A 166 23.61 -9.33 -9.80
C PRO A 166 24.77 -8.31 -9.74
N ASP A 167 24.92 -7.50 -10.78
CA ASP A 167 25.88 -6.40 -10.90
C ASP A 167 25.55 -5.19 -10.02
N ARG A 168 24.33 -5.15 -9.44
CA ARG A 168 23.80 -4.06 -8.61
C ARG A 168 23.68 -2.71 -9.33
N ILE A 169 23.69 -2.72 -10.67
CA ILE A 169 23.48 -1.51 -11.45
C ILE A 169 21.97 -1.30 -11.63
N TRP A 170 21.47 -0.12 -11.25
CA TRP A 170 20.07 0.22 -11.36
C TRP A 170 19.72 0.68 -12.77
N GLN A 171 18.68 0.08 -13.33
CA GLN A 171 18.15 0.36 -14.67
C GLN A 171 16.66 0.67 -14.58
N ASP A 172 16.15 1.53 -15.45
CA ASP A 172 14.73 1.92 -15.47
C ASP A 172 13.83 0.91 -16.20
N SER A 173 14.42 -0.12 -16.79
CA SER A 173 13.68 -1.19 -17.47
C SER A 173 14.37 -2.53 -17.30
N TRP A 174 13.57 -3.61 -17.34
CA TRP A 174 14.05 -4.99 -17.27
C TRP A 174 13.21 -5.85 -18.20
N ARG A 175 13.66 -6.05 -19.45
CA ARG A 175 12.91 -6.73 -20.51
C ARG A 175 13.78 -7.72 -21.23
N GLY A 176 13.19 -8.88 -21.58
CA GLY A 176 13.88 -9.90 -22.37
C GLY A 176 15.15 -10.44 -21.72
N ALA A 177 15.33 -10.26 -20.43
CA ALA A 177 16.49 -10.76 -19.72
C ALA A 177 16.34 -12.27 -19.40
N ASP A 178 17.46 -12.99 -19.38
CA ASP A 178 17.50 -14.42 -19.07
C ASP A 178 17.27 -14.73 -17.58
N LYS A 179 17.24 -13.71 -16.74
CA LYS A 179 17.09 -13.81 -15.30
C LYS A 179 16.10 -12.76 -14.79
N LEU A 180 15.50 -13.06 -13.66
CA LEU A 180 14.78 -12.05 -12.90
C LEU A 180 15.75 -11.00 -12.32
N PRO A 181 15.31 -9.75 -12.10
CA PRO A 181 16.12 -8.80 -11.35
C PRO A 181 16.32 -9.31 -9.92
N THR A 182 17.50 -9.08 -9.35
CA THR A 182 17.80 -9.45 -7.96
C THR A 182 17.07 -8.53 -6.98
N ALA A 183 16.89 -7.27 -7.37
CA ALA A 183 16.19 -6.29 -6.56
C ALA A 183 15.40 -5.32 -7.43
N ILE A 184 14.24 -4.91 -6.94
CA ILE A 184 13.39 -3.90 -7.56
C ILE A 184 13.21 -2.78 -6.55
N ARG A 185 13.67 -1.59 -6.90
CA ARG A 185 13.47 -0.39 -6.10
C ARG A 185 12.13 0.24 -6.44
N VAL A 186 11.31 0.45 -5.42
CA VAL A 186 10.03 1.13 -5.51
C VAL A 186 10.20 2.51 -4.90
N THR A 187 9.99 3.55 -5.67
CA THR A 187 10.22 4.92 -5.25
C THR A 187 8.92 5.72 -5.37
N LEU A 188 8.60 6.47 -4.32
CA LEU A 188 7.45 7.37 -4.30
C LEU A 188 7.90 8.78 -4.69
N ARG A 189 7.20 9.37 -5.64
CA ARG A 189 7.43 10.73 -6.14
C ARG A 189 6.16 11.56 -5.98
N ASP A 190 6.32 12.86 -5.86
CA ASP A 190 5.21 13.79 -6.02
C ASP A 190 4.81 13.83 -7.49
N ALA A 191 3.50 13.69 -7.78
CA ALA A 191 3.00 13.60 -9.15
C ALA A 191 3.10 14.93 -9.93
N ALA A 192 3.07 16.08 -9.23
CA ALA A 192 3.10 17.40 -9.84
C ALA A 192 4.52 17.88 -10.10
N THR A 193 5.44 17.64 -9.16
CA THR A 193 6.81 18.16 -9.21
C THR A 193 7.84 17.13 -9.65
N ALA A 194 7.45 15.83 -9.70
CA ALA A 194 8.33 14.69 -9.92
C ALA A 194 9.46 14.57 -8.87
N GLN A 195 9.41 15.37 -7.81
CA GLN A 195 10.39 15.30 -6.73
C GLN A 195 10.31 13.96 -6.02
N LEU A 196 11.48 13.42 -5.70
CA LEU A 196 11.61 12.23 -4.86
C LEU A 196 11.10 12.57 -3.46
N LEU A 197 10.07 11.85 -3.03
CA LEU A 197 9.74 11.83 -1.62
C LEU A 197 10.75 10.92 -0.91
N ALA A 198 11.02 11.18 0.36
CA ALA A 198 12.02 10.43 1.14
C ALA A 198 11.68 8.93 1.33
N ILE A 199 10.65 8.42 0.62
CA ILE A 199 10.17 7.04 0.72
C ILE A 199 10.67 6.28 -0.50
N SER A 200 11.67 5.44 -0.27
CA SER A 200 12.14 4.44 -1.24
C SER A 200 12.30 3.11 -0.51
N THR A 201 11.77 2.06 -1.10
CA THR A 201 11.91 0.70 -0.58
C THR A 201 12.38 -0.23 -1.69
N ALA A 202 12.93 -1.38 -1.34
CA ALA A 202 13.36 -2.38 -2.30
C ALA A 202 12.71 -3.74 -2.02
N ALA A 203 12.17 -4.35 -3.07
CA ALA A 203 11.77 -5.74 -3.06
C ALA A 203 12.95 -6.59 -3.52
N ILE A 204 13.33 -7.58 -2.73
CA ILE A 204 14.36 -8.55 -3.08
C ILE A 204 13.66 -9.77 -3.65
N ILE A 205 14.07 -10.19 -4.84
CA ILE A 205 13.56 -11.41 -5.47
C ILE A 205 14.48 -12.56 -5.07
N HIS A 206 13.91 -13.55 -4.39
CA HIS A 206 14.68 -14.67 -3.83
C HIS A 206 14.93 -15.80 -4.86
N VAL A 207 14.20 -15.81 -5.97
CA VAL A 207 14.35 -16.80 -7.04
C VAL A 207 15.36 -16.31 -8.06
N ASN A 208 16.55 -16.85 -8.05
CA ASN A 208 17.63 -16.47 -8.97
C ASN A 208 18.16 -17.68 -9.75
N ALA A 209 17.25 -18.43 -10.38
CA ALA A 209 17.65 -19.49 -11.29
C ALA A 209 18.12 -18.89 -12.62
N SER A 210 19.23 -19.41 -13.16
CA SER A 210 19.60 -19.11 -14.55
C SER A 210 18.73 -19.92 -15.50
N ALA A 211 18.47 -19.36 -16.70
CA ALA A 211 17.67 -20.03 -17.73
C ALA A 211 18.18 -21.44 -18.07
N ASP A 212 19.48 -21.65 -18.03
CA ASP A 212 20.12 -22.94 -18.28
C ASP A 212 19.85 -23.98 -17.20
N CYS A 213 19.47 -23.54 -16.01
CA CYS A 213 19.17 -24.43 -14.87
C CYS A 213 17.71 -24.86 -14.81
N VAL A 214 16.81 -24.12 -15.49
CA VAL A 214 15.38 -24.44 -15.52
C VAL A 214 15.16 -25.62 -16.50
N GLY A 215 14.80 -26.78 -15.95
CA GLY A 215 14.61 -28.00 -16.76
C GLY A 215 15.87 -28.84 -17.03
N ALA A 216 17.03 -28.44 -16.51
CA ALA A 216 18.23 -29.24 -16.63
C ALA A 216 18.08 -30.56 -15.87
N LYS A 217 18.34 -31.68 -16.59
CA LYS A 217 18.35 -33.03 -15.98
C LYS A 217 19.49 -33.24 -14.99
N ASP A 218 20.57 -32.46 -15.11
CA ASP A 218 21.75 -32.50 -14.25
C ASP A 218 21.91 -31.16 -13.52
N ARG A 219 21.57 -31.15 -12.23
CA ARG A 219 21.63 -29.95 -11.36
C ARG A 219 23.05 -29.57 -10.90
N LYS A 220 24.05 -30.43 -11.17
CA LYS A 220 25.43 -30.22 -10.65
C LYS A 220 26.15 -28.99 -11.18
N ASN A 221 25.71 -28.42 -12.31
CA ASN A 221 26.31 -27.22 -12.90
C ASN A 221 25.52 -25.91 -12.66
N CYS A 222 24.43 -25.99 -11.89
CA CYS A 222 23.58 -24.82 -11.67
C CYS A 222 24.02 -23.91 -10.51
N ASP A 223 24.84 -24.44 -9.61
CA ASP A 223 25.26 -23.71 -8.39
C ASP A 223 26.63 -23.02 -8.50
N THR A 224 27.34 -23.19 -9.60
CA THR A 224 28.63 -22.52 -9.80
C THR A 224 28.43 -21.15 -10.48
N PRO A 225 28.74 -20.03 -9.79
CA PRO A 225 28.88 -18.75 -10.46
C PRO A 225 30.01 -18.90 -11.49
N LYS A 226 29.68 -18.73 -12.78
CA LYS A 226 30.70 -18.68 -13.84
C LYS A 226 31.66 -17.52 -13.49
N ALA A 227 32.90 -17.87 -13.15
CA ALA A 227 33.95 -16.89 -12.90
C ALA A 227 34.06 -15.94 -14.12
N PRO A 228 34.31 -14.64 -13.92
CA PRO A 228 34.49 -13.71 -15.02
C PRO A 228 35.68 -14.18 -15.83
N THR A 229 35.47 -14.48 -17.10
CA THR A 229 36.54 -14.68 -18.08
C THR A 229 37.24 -13.34 -18.22
N THR A 230 38.45 -13.26 -17.64
CA THR A 230 39.43 -12.22 -17.94
C THR A 230 39.92 -12.43 -19.36
N GLU A 231 39.54 -11.56 -20.27
CA GLU A 231 40.28 -11.20 -21.48
C GLU A 231 40.77 -9.78 -21.35
#